data_64663ab64527892efcde7eb1520bdfd2
#
_entry.id   64663ab64527892efcde7eb1520bdfd2
#
_cell.length_a   1.000
_cell.length_b   1.000
_cell.length_c   1.000
_cell.angle_alpha   90.00
_cell.angle_beta   90.00
_cell.angle_gamma   90.00
#
_symmetry.space_group_name_H-M   'P 1'
#
loop_
_entity.id
_entity.type
_entity.pdbx_description
1 polymer ?
#
loop_
_entity_poly.entity_id
_entity_poly.type
_entity_poly.pdbx_seq_one_letter_code
_entity_poly.pdbx_strand_id
1 'polypeptide(L)'
;LESKIDIGRGPIANVIITAGTLNKSDYFVSGFKWGKVRAIINDKGVQVDKAEPATPVEILGINGAAKSGDDFIVLKNEKEAKSLCDGRIQETKENKNPMTFLTQDSAFKDALSEELNIIIKSDVHGSSEAIKNAINQIKHDEVKPKILLSDIGMVTETDVTLAKASNAV
;
A
#
# COMPACT_ATOMS: atom_id res chain seq x y z
N LEU A 1 -9.12 6.78 -1.62
CA LEU A 1 -8.44 8.07 -1.62
C LEU A 1 -7.06 8.00 -0.99
N GLU A 2 -6.97 7.57 0.26
CA GLU A 2 -5.72 7.53 1.02
C GLU A 2 -5.80 6.48 2.12
N SER A 3 -4.66 5.94 2.51
CA SER A 3 -4.56 5.01 3.63
C SER A 3 -3.40 5.43 4.53
N LYS A 4 -3.66 5.46 5.82
CA LYS A 4 -2.68 5.81 6.86
C LYS A 4 -2.72 4.81 8.01
N ILE A 5 -1.66 4.75 8.79
CA ILE A 5 -1.61 3.96 10.03
C ILE A 5 -1.59 4.93 11.21
N ASP A 6 -2.66 4.92 11.99
CA ASP A 6 -2.78 5.73 13.22
C ASP A 6 -2.28 4.91 14.41
N ILE A 7 -1.48 5.51 15.28
CA ILE A 7 -0.83 4.83 16.40
C ILE A 7 -1.84 4.27 17.42
N GLY A 8 -3.00 4.92 17.56
CA GLY A 8 -4.03 4.52 18.53
C GLY A 8 -5.18 3.71 17.93
N ARG A 9 -5.53 4.00 16.68
CA ARG A 9 -6.70 3.46 15.98
C ARG A 9 -6.36 2.37 14.97
N GLY A 10 -5.07 2.21 14.64
CA GLY A 10 -4.59 1.25 13.66
C GLY A 10 -4.76 1.75 12.21
N PRO A 11 -4.81 0.83 11.23
CA PRO A 11 -4.96 1.22 9.83
C PRO A 11 -6.31 1.86 9.56
N ILE A 12 -6.27 3.01 8.89
CA ILE A 12 -7.43 3.83 8.49
C ILE A 12 -7.42 3.95 6.98
N ALA A 13 -8.59 3.79 6.36
CA ALA A 13 -8.78 4.04 4.94
C ALA A 13 -9.77 5.18 4.71
N ASN A 14 -9.37 6.20 3.97
CA ASN A 14 -10.25 7.27 3.51
C ASN A 14 -10.83 6.86 2.16
N VAL A 15 -12.15 6.75 2.09
CA VAL A 15 -12.86 6.33 0.88
C VAL A 15 -14.01 7.28 0.55
N ILE A 16 -14.40 7.28 -0.72
CA ILE A 16 -15.65 7.90 -1.17
C ILE A 16 -16.56 6.78 -1.64
N ILE A 17 -17.76 6.71 -1.08
CA ILE A 17 -18.77 5.77 -1.52
C ILE A 17 -19.30 6.22 -2.87
N THR A 18 -19.16 5.41 -3.91
CA THR A 18 -19.62 5.71 -5.26
C THR A 18 -21.01 5.15 -5.54
N ALA A 19 -21.32 3.97 -4.99
CA ALA A 19 -22.60 3.31 -5.15
C ALA A 19 -22.91 2.44 -3.92
N GLY A 20 -24.20 2.27 -3.64
CA GLY A 20 -24.67 1.48 -2.50
C GLY A 20 -24.52 2.21 -1.17
N THR A 21 -24.76 1.49 -0.08
CA THR A 21 -24.66 2.01 1.30
C THR A 21 -23.69 1.13 2.08
N LEU A 22 -22.70 1.75 2.71
CA LEU A 22 -21.77 1.08 3.61
C LEU A 22 -22.33 1.11 5.04
N ASN A 23 -22.37 -0.04 5.70
CA ASN A 23 -22.80 -0.14 7.07
C ASN A 23 -21.66 -0.59 7.98
N LYS A 24 -21.78 -0.25 9.26
CA LYS A 24 -20.92 -0.81 10.29
C LYS A 24 -21.07 -2.33 10.34
N SER A 25 -19.96 -3.02 10.51
CA SER A 25 -19.83 -4.48 10.51
C SER A 25 -19.84 -5.15 9.14
N ASP A 26 -19.97 -4.43 8.04
CA ASP A 26 -19.79 -4.97 6.70
C ASP A 26 -18.35 -5.47 6.48
N TYR A 27 -18.21 -6.54 5.70
CA TYR A 27 -16.91 -7.01 5.23
C TYR A 27 -16.57 -6.36 3.91
N PHE A 28 -15.32 -6.01 3.72
CA PHE A 28 -14.85 -5.35 2.51
C PHE A 28 -13.47 -5.79 2.07
N VAL A 29 -13.18 -5.55 0.81
CA VAL A 29 -11.85 -5.69 0.20
C VAL A 29 -11.47 -4.35 -0.43
N SER A 30 -10.25 -3.92 -0.22
CA SER A 30 -9.64 -2.78 -0.91
C SER A 30 -8.27 -3.19 -1.43
N GLY A 31 -8.13 -3.26 -2.75
CA GLY A 31 -6.94 -3.79 -3.40
C GLY A 31 -6.61 -5.21 -2.95
N PHE A 32 -5.47 -5.37 -2.28
CA PHE A 32 -4.97 -6.62 -1.71
C PHE A 32 -5.24 -6.76 -0.21
N LYS A 33 -6.03 -5.87 0.36
CA LYS A 33 -6.37 -5.88 1.79
C LYS A 33 -7.86 -6.10 1.96
N TRP A 34 -8.21 -6.78 3.03
CA TRP A 34 -9.60 -6.98 3.43
C TRP A 34 -9.80 -6.51 4.86
N GLY A 35 -11.04 -6.36 5.26
CA GLY A 35 -11.34 -5.95 6.61
C GLY A 35 -12.82 -6.07 6.95
N LYS A 36 -13.12 -5.74 8.21
CA LYS A 36 -14.47 -5.57 8.70
C LYS A 36 -14.62 -4.15 9.21
N VAL A 37 -15.65 -3.44 8.77
CA VAL A 37 -15.93 -2.08 9.19
C VAL A 37 -16.19 -2.04 10.70
N ARG A 38 -15.24 -1.50 11.46
CA ARG A 38 -15.35 -1.32 12.92
C ARG A 38 -16.03 0.00 13.25
N ALA A 39 -15.67 1.05 12.55
CA ALA A 39 -16.25 2.37 12.68
C ALA A 39 -16.20 3.09 11.32
N ILE A 40 -17.17 3.95 11.10
CA ILE A 40 -17.26 4.88 9.97
C ILE A 40 -17.27 6.28 10.57
N ILE A 41 -16.38 7.14 10.12
CA ILE A 41 -16.26 8.52 10.58
C ILE A 41 -16.49 9.43 9.38
N ASN A 42 -17.39 10.37 9.50
CA ASN A 42 -17.68 11.32 8.42
C ASN A 42 -16.64 12.44 8.33
N ASP A 43 -16.79 13.32 7.37
CA ASP A 43 -15.97 14.53 7.14
C ASP A 43 -15.94 15.51 8.33
N LYS A 44 -16.92 15.44 9.23
CA LYS A 44 -17.01 16.24 10.45
C LYS A 44 -16.36 15.58 11.67
N GLY A 45 -15.72 14.42 11.50
CA GLY A 45 -15.13 13.66 12.60
C GLY A 45 -16.13 12.94 13.48
N VAL A 46 -17.41 12.83 13.07
CA VAL A 46 -18.47 12.17 13.83
C VAL A 46 -18.60 10.71 13.35
N GLN A 47 -18.66 9.80 14.32
CA GLN A 47 -18.92 8.40 14.02
C GLN A 47 -20.39 8.21 13.60
N VAL A 48 -20.57 7.52 12.47
CA VAL A 48 -21.88 7.20 11.89
C VAL A 48 -22.01 5.68 11.70
N ASP A 49 -23.23 5.18 11.67
CA ASP A 49 -23.50 3.74 11.49
C ASP A 49 -23.60 3.35 10.01
N LYS A 50 -23.86 4.30 9.13
CA LYS A 50 -23.97 4.10 7.69
C LYS A 50 -23.39 5.28 6.91
N ALA A 51 -22.90 4.99 5.70
CA ALA A 51 -22.47 5.99 4.73
C ALA A 51 -23.17 5.76 3.40
N GLU A 52 -23.72 6.84 2.83
CA GLU A 52 -24.48 6.86 1.57
C GLU A 52 -23.56 7.27 0.40
N PRO A 53 -24.00 7.11 -0.87
CA PRO A 53 -23.23 7.53 -2.04
C PRO A 53 -22.82 9.01 -1.98
N ALA A 54 -21.69 9.34 -2.61
CA ALA A 54 -21.07 10.64 -2.67
C ALA A 54 -20.60 11.18 -1.29
N THR A 55 -20.51 10.31 -0.27
CA THR A 55 -20.05 10.69 1.06
C THR A 55 -18.59 10.26 1.27
N PRO A 56 -17.67 11.19 1.60
CA PRO A 56 -16.32 10.86 2.02
C PRO A 56 -16.35 10.37 3.48
N VAL A 57 -15.70 9.25 3.75
CA VAL A 57 -15.65 8.67 5.10
C VAL A 57 -14.28 8.07 5.40
N GLU A 58 -13.88 8.15 6.66
CA GLU A 58 -12.79 7.36 7.22
C GLU A 58 -13.34 6.02 7.73
N ILE A 59 -12.71 4.93 7.32
CA ILE A 59 -13.10 3.57 7.73
C ILE A 59 -11.99 2.97 8.57
N LEU A 60 -12.36 2.45 9.74
CA LEU A 60 -11.50 1.67 10.61
C LEU A 60 -11.82 0.18 10.46
N GLY A 61 -10.79 -0.65 10.50
CA GLY A 61 -10.96 -2.11 10.51
C GLY A 61 -10.38 -2.83 9.29
N ILE A 62 -9.63 -2.13 8.46
CA ILE A 62 -8.83 -2.74 7.39
C ILE A 62 -7.61 -3.47 7.96
N ASN A 63 -7.20 -4.56 7.35
CA ASN A 63 -6.02 -5.33 7.74
C ASN A 63 -4.78 -4.85 6.96
N GLY A 64 -4.25 -3.71 7.34
CA GLY A 64 -3.10 -3.06 6.72
C GLY A 64 -3.47 -1.89 5.82
N ALA A 65 -2.48 -1.20 5.25
CA ALA A 65 -2.70 -0.08 4.36
C ALA A 65 -3.03 -0.56 2.94
N ALA A 66 -4.13 -0.08 2.38
CA ALA A 66 -4.48 -0.23 0.97
C ALA A 66 -3.77 0.84 0.14
N LYS A 67 -3.63 0.64 -1.14
CA LYS A 67 -3.05 1.64 -2.04
C LYS A 67 -4.09 2.70 -2.40
N SER A 68 -3.60 3.92 -2.64
CA SER A 68 -4.45 4.97 -3.22
C SER A 68 -4.95 4.55 -4.59
N GLY A 69 -6.24 4.77 -4.85
CA GLY A 69 -6.88 4.36 -6.10
C GLY A 69 -7.39 2.92 -6.14
N ASP A 70 -7.12 2.11 -5.12
CA ASP A 70 -7.69 0.76 -5.03
C ASP A 70 -9.23 0.81 -4.92
N ASP A 71 -9.89 -0.12 -5.60
CA ASP A 71 -11.33 -0.31 -5.50
C ASP A 71 -11.72 -0.80 -4.11
N PHE A 72 -12.79 -0.22 -3.58
CA PHE A 72 -13.40 -0.61 -2.32
C PHE A 72 -14.69 -1.37 -2.59
N ILE A 73 -14.73 -2.64 -2.24
CA ILE A 73 -15.86 -3.55 -2.54
C ILE A 73 -16.38 -4.18 -1.25
N VAL A 74 -17.67 -4.03 -1.00
CA VAL A 74 -18.35 -4.66 0.14
C VAL A 74 -18.81 -6.07 -0.23
N LEU A 75 -18.59 -7.02 0.67
CA LEU A 75 -18.90 -8.43 0.49
C LEU A 75 -19.77 -8.94 1.65
N LYS A 76 -20.47 -10.03 1.42
CA LYS A 76 -21.44 -10.57 2.40
C LYS A 76 -20.76 -11.26 3.58
N ASN A 77 -19.63 -11.89 3.35
CA ASN A 77 -18.97 -12.72 4.35
C ASN A 77 -17.45 -12.53 4.38
N GLU A 78 -16.84 -12.84 5.50
CA GLU A 78 -15.39 -12.85 5.68
C GLU A 78 -14.67 -13.81 4.74
N LYS A 79 -15.26 -14.98 4.48
CA LYS A 79 -14.67 -16.01 3.60
C LYS A 79 -14.54 -15.50 2.16
N GLU A 80 -15.56 -14.83 1.65
CA GLU A 80 -15.53 -14.22 0.32
C GLU A 80 -14.47 -13.12 0.23
N ALA A 81 -14.36 -12.29 1.27
CA ALA A 81 -13.37 -11.22 1.32
C ALA A 81 -11.92 -11.77 1.32
N LYS A 82 -11.65 -12.80 2.11
CA LYS A 82 -10.35 -13.47 2.13
C LYS A 82 -10.02 -14.14 0.79
N SER A 83 -10.96 -14.92 0.24
CA SER A 83 -10.77 -15.62 -1.03
C SER A 83 -10.49 -14.67 -2.19
N LEU A 84 -11.21 -13.53 -2.26
CA LEU A 84 -10.98 -12.52 -3.29
C LEU A 84 -9.60 -11.86 -3.13
N CYS A 85 -9.21 -11.57 -1.90
CA CYS A 85 -7.91 -10.99 -1.60
C CYS A 85 -6.76 -11.95 -1.97
N ASP A 86 -6.87 -13.23 -1.59
CA ASP A 86 -5.87 -14.25 -1.88
C ASP A 86 -5.75 -14.51 -3.39
N GLY A 87 -6.88 -14.54 -4.11
CA GLY A 87 -6.90 -14.65 -5.57
C GLY A 87 -6.14 -13.52 -6.25
N ARG A 88 -6.40 -12.27 -5.87
CA ARG A 88 -5.68 -11.10 -6.40
C ARG A 88 -4.17 -11.15 -6.12
N ILE A 89 -3.78 -11.63 -4.93
CA ILE A 89 -2.37 -11.79 -4.57
C ILE A 89 -1.70 -12.86 -5.45
N GLN A 90 -2.37 -13.97 -5.72
CA GLN A 90 -1.85 -15.03 -6.58
C GLN A 90 -1.69 -14.57 -8.03
N GLU A 91 -2.70 -13.94 -8.62
CA GLU A 91 -2.64 -13.39 -9.98
C GLU A 91 -1.48 -12.40 -10.15
N THR A 92 -1.24 -11.57 -9.11
CA THR A 92 -0.13 -10.60 -9.15
C THR A 92 1.23 -11.27 -9.05
N LYS A 93 1.35 -12.40 -8.33
CA LYS A 93 2.60 -13.17 -8.24
C LYS A 93 2.92 -13.87 -9.56
N GLU A 94 1.91 -14.42 -10.22
CA GLU A 94 2.07 -15.08 -11.51
C GLU A 94 2.47 -14.08 -12.61
N ASN A 95 1.87 -12.89 -12.61
CA ASN A 95 2.20 -11.82 -13.55
C ASN A 95 3.55 -11.13 -13.26
N LYS A 96 4.12 -11.26 -12.06
CA LYS A 96 5.43 -10.70 -11.70
C LYS A 96 6.59 -11.64 -11.95
N ASN A 97 6.39 -12.77 -12.60
CA ASN A 97 7.44 -13.66 -13.05
C ASN A 97 7.73 -13.45 -14.56
N PRO A 98 8.22 -12.27 -15.00
CA PRO A 98 8.89 -12.21 -16.28
C PRO A 98 10.26 -12.85 -16.03
N MET A 99 10.56 -13.95 -16.68
CA MET A 99 11.93 -14.31 -17.00
C MET A 99 12.50 -13.13 -17.78
N THR A 100 13.10 -12.18 -17.08
CA THR A 100 13.91 -11.14 -17.71
C THR A 100 15.12 -11.89 -18.25
N PHE A 101 15.10 -12.21 -19.53
CA PHE A 101 16.30 -12.58 -20.26
C PHE A 101 17.23 -11.37 -20.17
N LEU A 102 18.18 -11.42 -19.25
CA LEU A 102 19.28 -10.48 -19.21
C LEU A 102 20.05 -10.65 -20.51
N THR A 103 19.87 -9.72 -21.43
CA THR A 103 20.77 -9.61 -22.58
C THR A 103 22.14 -9.28 -22.03
N GLN A 104 23.18 -9.98 -22.52
CA GLN A 104 24.56 -9.83 -22.05
C GLN A 104 25.04 -8.37 -22.03
N ASP A 105 24.54 -7.52 -22.91
CA ASP A 105 24.89 -6.10 -22.97
C ASP A 105 24.39 -5.26 -21.79
N SER A 106 23.28 -5.66 -21.14
CA SER A 106 22.79 -4.98 -19.93
C SER A 106 23.61 -5.36 -18.70
N ALA A 107 24.07 -6.60 -18.61
CA ALA A 107 24.86 -7.09 -17.48
C ALA A 107 26.23 -6.40 -17.35
N PHE A 108 26.86 -6.02 -18.47
CA PHE A 108 28.15 -5.31 -18.45
C PHE A 108 28.02 -3.83 -18.05
N LYS A 109 26.92 -3.16 -18.39
CA LYS A 109 26.65 -1.78 -17.95
C LYS A 109 26.25 -1.71 -16.47
N ASP A 110 25.57 -2.73 -15.97
CA ASP A 110 25.17 -2.81 -14.55
C ASP A 110 26.34 -3.10 -13.62
N ALA A 111 27.41 -3.74 -14.10
CA ALA A 111 28.61 -4.05 -13.32
C ALA A 111 29.49 -2.84 -13.00
N LEU A 112 29.28 -1.68 -13.64
CA LEU A 112 30.07 -0.46 -13.44
C LEU A 112 29.35 0.62 -12.64
N SER A 113 28.07 0.44 -12.29
CA SER A 113 27.30 1.41 -11.52
C SER A 113 27.18 0.98 -10.05
N GLU A 114 27.46 1.91 -9.12
CA GLU A 114 27.21 1.69 -7.70
C GLU A 114 25.68 1.71 -7.43
N GLU A 115 25.20 0.73 -6.67
CA GLU A 115 23.81 0.70 -6.21
C GLU A 115 23.67 1.51 -4.92
N LEU A 116 22.81 2.55 -4.91
CA LEU A 116 22.40 3.24 -3.71
C LEU A 116 21.10 2.58 -3.20
N ASN A 117 21.23 1.79 -2.16
CA ASN A 117 20.09 1.15 -1.51
C ASN A 117 19.32 2.14 -0.65
N ILE A 118 17.99 2.19 -0.82
CA ILE A 118 17.11 3.15 -0.15
C ILE A 118 15.95 2.42 0.52
N ILE A 119 15.65 2.82 1.76
CA ILE A 119 14.45 2.40 2.49
C ILE A 119 13.57 3.63 2.70
N ILE A 120 12.30 3.53 2.30
CA ILE A 120 11.33 4.63 2.42
C ILE A 120 10.31 4.27 3.48
N LYS A 121 10.15 5.14 4.48
CA LYS A 121 9.04 5.12 5.43
C LYS A 121 8.30 6.46 5.37
N SER A 122 6.99 6.39 5.32
CA SER A 122 6.12 7.57 5.27
C SER A 122 4.91 7.40 6.19
N ASP A 123 4.22 8.47 6.46
CA ASP A 123 2.98 8.49 7.24
C ASP A 123 1.78 8.01 6.42
N VAL A 124 1.76 8.29 5.12
CA VAL A 124 0.69 7.94 4.20
C VAL A 124 1.23 7.31 2.91
N HIS A 125 0.40 6.51 2.26
CA HIS A 125 0.79 5.79 1.05
C HIS A 125 1.13 6.73 -0.13
N GLY A 126 0.38 7.82 -0.28
CA GLY A 126 0.62 8.79 -1.34
C GLY A 126 2.00 9.43 -1.30
N SER A 127 2.49 9.80 -0.10
CA SER A 127 3.84 10.34 0.11
C SER A 127 4.92 9.33 -0.29
N SER A 128 4.74 8.07 0.13
CA SER A 128 5.66 6.97 -0.22
C SER A 128 5.74 6.76 -1.73
N GLU A 129 4.61 6.78 -2.41
CA GLU A 129 4.54 6.59 -3.86
C GLU A 129 5.15 7.77 -4.63
N ALA A 130 4.89 9.01 -4.18
CA ALA A 130 5.48 10.20 -4.78
C ALA A 130 7.02 10.19 -4.67
N ILE A 131 7.56 9.86 -3.49
CA ILE A 131 9.01 9.75 -3.28
C ILE A 131 9.60 8.65 -4.17
N LYS A 132 8.96 7.48 -4.23
CA LYS A 132 9.38 6.37 -5.08
C LYS A 132 9.43 6.75 -6.56
N ASN A 133 8.40 7.45 -7.03
CA ASN A 133 8.36 7.93 -8.42
C ASN A 133 9.44 8.98 -8.69
N ALA A 134 9.68 9.90 -7.76
CA ALA A 134 10.75 10.89 -7.88
C ALA A 134 12.13 10.24 -7.93
N ILE A 135 12.41 9.26 -7.06
CA ILE A 135 13.67 8.51 -7.04
C ILE A 135 13.89 7.75 -8.36
N ASN A 136 12.84 7.09 -8.88
CA ASN A 136 12.92 6.35 -10.14
C ASN A 136 13.14 7.24 -11.36
N GLN A 137 12.84 8.55 -11.26
CA GLN A 137 13.12 9.51 -12.35
C GLN A 137 14.57 10.02 -12.33
N ILE A 138 15.30 9.84 -11.23
CA ILE A 138 16.71 10.23 -11.14
C ILE A 138 17.52 9.30 -12.04
N LYS A 139 18.13 9.87 -13.06
CA LYS A 139 19.04 9.17 -13.94
C LYS A 139 20.46 9.67 -13.67
N HIS A 140 21.34 8.78 -13.26
CA HIS A 140 22.75 9.05 -13.06
C HIS A 140 23.57 7.91 -13.65
N ASP A 141 24.67 8.24 -14.32
CA ASP A 141 25.45 7.24 -15.07
C ASP A 141 26.27 6.32 -14.12
N GLU A 142 26.68 6.83 -12.98
CA GLU A 142 27.56 6.12 -12.02
C GLU A 142 26.81 5.48 -10.86
N VAL A 143 25.63 6.02 -10.48
CA VAL A 143 24.87 5.56 -9.30
C VAL A 143 23.44 5.24 -9.70
N LYS A 144 22.98 4.03 -9.34
CA LYS A 144 21.60 3.60 -9.55
C LYS A 144 20.85 3.52 -8.22
N PRO A 145 19.80 4.33 -8.00
CA PRO A 145 18.97 4.20 -6.81
C PRO A 145 18.17 2.91 -6.87
N LYS A 146 18.18 2.15 -5.77
CA LYS A 146 17.45 0.89 -5.62
C LYS A 146 16.62 0.93 -4.36
N ILE A 147 15.30 0.94 -4.51
CA ILE A 147 14.37 0.95 -3.39
C ILE A 147 14.21 -0.48 -2.89
N LEU A 148 14.73 -0.77 -1.69
CA LEU A 148 14.64 -2.09 -1.06
C LEU A 148 13.31 -2.29 -0.35
N LEU A 149 12.83 -1.25 0.35
CA LEU A 149 11.57 -1.27 1.09
C LEU A 149 10.89 0.09 0.95
N SER A 150 9.60 0.06 0.72
CA SER A 150 8.75 1.25 0.74
C SER A 150 7.47 0.89 1.50
N ASP A 151 7.29 1.44 2.69
CA ASP A 151 6.22 1.05 3.59
C ASP A 151 5.69 2.27 4.38
N ILE A 152 4.58 2.10 5.08
CA ILE A 152 3.87 3.13 5.81
C ILE A 152 4.00 2.90 7.30
N GLY A 153 4.10 3.96 8.08
CA GLY A 153 4.15 3.97 9.52
C GLY A 153 5.49 4.41 10.08
N MET A 154 5.69 4.14 11.36
CA MET A 154 6.92 4.52 12.06
C MET A 154 8.09 3.64 11.65
N VAL A 155 9.29 4.20 11.77
CA VAL A 155 10.54 3.44 11.65
C VAL A 155 10.65 2.46 12.81
N THR A 156 10.89 1.18 12.49
CA THR A 156 11.02 0.10 13.47
C THR A 156 12.47 -0.37 13.59
N GLU A 157 12.79 -1.11 14.64
CA GLU A 157 14.11 -1.74 14.79
C GLU A 157 14.45 -2.69 13.63
N THR A 158 13.45 -3.35 13.07
CA THR A 158 13.64 -4.22 11.90
C THR A 158 14.02 -3.44 10.65
N ASP A 159 13.47 -2.24 10.47
CA ASP A 159 13.83 -1.36 9.36
C ASP A 159 15.28 -0.89 9.49
N VAL A 160 15.70 -0.49 10.69
CA VAL A 160 17.10 -0.08 10.98
C VAL A 160 18.06 -1.25 10.78
N THR A 161 17.67 -2.46 11.21
CA THR A 161 18.50 -3.66 11.03
C THR A 161 18.64 -3.99 9.54
N LEU A 162 17.57 -3.88 8.77
CA LEU A 162 17.59 -4.07 7.33
C LEU A 162 18.48 -3.03 6.65
N ALA A 163 18.36 -1.75 7.02
CA ALA A 163 19.19 -0.67 6.49
C ALA A 163 20.68 -0.94 6.73
N LYS A 164 21.02 -1.32 7.96
CA LYS A 164 22.41 -1.67 8.32
C LYS A 164 22.92 -2.90 7.55
N ALA A 165 22.12 -3.93 7.43
CA ALA A 165 22.50 -5.17 6.73
C ALA A 165 22.68 -4.99 5.21
N SER A 166 21.92 -4.08 4.62
CA SER A 166 21.94 -3.80 3.17
C SER A 166 22.73 -2.54 2.79
N ASN A 167 23.40 -1.90 3.76
CA ASN A 167 24.06 -0.60 3.59
C ASN A 167 23.14 0.43 2.90
N ALA A 168 21.89 0.49 3.37
CA ALA A 168 20.85 1.38 2.82
C ALA A 168 20.73 2.67 3.64
N VAL A 169 20.25 3.69 2.96
CA VAL A 169 19.86 5.00 3.51
C VAL A 169 18.36 5.07 3.72
#